data_af903d4288b0c064794218faf2daef54
#
_entry.id   af903d4288b0c064794218faf2daef54
#
_cell.length_a   1.000
_cell.length_b   1.000
_cell.length_c   1.000
_cell.angle_alpha   90.00
_cell.angle_beta   90.00
_cell.angle_gamma   90.00
#
_symmetry.space_group_name_H-M   'P 1'
#
loop_
_entity.id
_entity.type
_entity.pdbx_description
1 polymer ?
#
loop_
_entity_poly.entity_id
_entity_poly.type
_entity_poly.pdbx_seq_one_letter_code
_entity_poly.pdbx_strand_id
1 'polypeptide(L)' 'MIVKPDLSNARWAKSSLSNGAENCLEVAFVDGVVALRDSKDVGDPEAQVLILSEADYRAFTGGIRNGQQDLLLP' A
#
# COMPACT_ATOMS: atom_id res chain seq x y z
N MET A 1 -2.17 3.08 18.49
CA MET A 1 -2.37 1.82 17.76
C MET A 1 -3.43 2.03 16.70
N ILE A 2 -3.17 1.55 15.48
CA ILE A 2 -4.13 1.67 14.38
C ILE A 2 -5.01 0.43 14.37
N VAL A 3 -6.32 0.64 14.46
CA VAL A 3 -7.27 -0.45 14.38
C VAL A 3 -7.42 -0.87 12.92
N LYS A 4 -7.38 -2.17 12.65
CA LYS A 4 -7.53 -2.68 11.31
C LYS A 4 -8.93 -2.36 10.78
N PRO A 5 -9.04 -1.64 9.65
CA PRO A 5 -10.34 -1.29 9.11
C PRO A 5 -11.00 -2.49 8.41
N ASP A 6 -12.29 -2.36 8.13
CA ASP A 6 -12.98 -3.30 7.27
C ASP A 6 -12.58 -3.01 5.84
N LEU A 7 -11.90 -3.96 5.20
CA LEU A 7 -11.39 -3.81 3.84
C LEU A 7 -12.28 -4.45 2.78
N SER A 8 -13.46 -4.95 3.17
CA SER A 8 -14.31 -5.70 2.24
C SER A 8 -14.79 -4.84 1.07
N ASN A 9 -14.94 -3.54 1.26
CA ASN A 9 -15.36 -2.61 0.19
C ASN A 9 -14.24 -1.68 -0.26
N ALA A 10 -13.00 -2.01 0.06
CA ALA A 10 -11.87 -1.16 -0.29
C ALA A 10 -11.66 -1.11 -1.80
N ARG A 11 -11.28 0.05 -2.29
CA ARG A 11 -10.90 0.24 -3.69
C ARG A 11 -9.39 0.15 -3.79
N TRP A 12 -8.91 -0.94 -4.37
CA TRP A 12 -7.46 -1.19 -4.48
C TRP A 12 -6.94 -0.67 -5.80
N ALA A 13 -5.83 0.04 -5.74
CA ALA A 13 -5.18 0.60 -6.92
C ALA A 13 -3.76 0.10 -7.03
N LYS A 14 -3.32 -0.12 -8.26
CA LYS A 14 -1.92 -0.42 -8.60
C LYS A 14 -1.30 0.76 -9.30
N SER A 15 0.01 0.82 -9.30
CA SER A 15 0.72 1.75 -10.16
C SER A 15 0.39 1.48 -11.64
N SER A 16 0.26 2.53 -12.42
CA SER A 16 0.12 2.39 -13.88
C SER A 16 1.36 1.79 -14.51
N LEU A 17 2.46 1.71 -13.78
CA LEU A 17 3.71 1.10 -14.24
C LEU A 17 3.79 -0.39 -13.91
N SER A 18 2.79 -0.94 -13.21
CA SER A 18 2.74 -2.37 -12.92
C SER A 18 2.43 -3.16 -14.17
N ASN A 19 3.15 -4.27 -14.37
CA ASN A 19 3.00 -5.12 -15.53
C ASN A 19 2.64 -6.54 -15.13
N GLY A 20 1.49 -7.02 -15.61
CA GLY A 20 1.08 -8.40 -15.44
C GLY A 20 1.08 -8.88 -14.00
N ALA A 21 1.56 -10.10 -13.79
CA ALA A 21 1.53 -10.75 -12.49
C ALA A 21 2.78 -10.50 -11.63
N GLU A 22 3.76 -9.76 -12.14
CA GLU A 22 5.03 -9.59 -11.44
C GLU A 22 5.10 -8.36 -10.55
N ASN A 23 4.28 -7.36 -10.83
CA ASN A 23 4.27 -6.09 -10.10
C ASN A 23 2.89 -5.88 -9.52
N CYS A 24 2.68 -6.37 -8.30
CA CYS A 24 1.34 -6.57 -7.76
C CYS A 24 1.05 -5.80 -6.48
N LEU A 25 1.86 -4.81 -6.14
CA LEU A 25 1.58 -4.01 -4.95
C LEU A 25 0.34 -3.15 -5.18
N GLU A 26 -0.60 -3.25 -4.25
CA GLU A 26 -1.83 -2.47 -4.28
C GLU A 26 -1.96 -1.61 -3.04
N VAL A 27 -2.61 -0.47 -3.19
CA VAL A 27 -2.89 0.44 -2.09
C VAL A 27 -4.38 0.77 -2.07
N ALA A 28 -4.94 0.90 -0.86
CA ALA A 28 -6.30 1.37 -0.67
C ALA A 28 -6.35 2.38 0.46
N PHE A 29 -7.23 3.37 0.33
CA PHE A 29 -7.45 4.40 1.34
C PHE A 29 -8.82 4.16 1.95
N VAL A 30 -8.84 3.81 3.23
CA VAL A 30 -10.07 3.38 3.91
C VAL A 30 -10.11 4.01 5.30
N ASP A 31 -11.16 4.81 5.57
CA ASP A 31 -11.46 5.32 6.92
C ASP A 31 -10.27 5.99 7.61
N GLY A 32 -9.53 6.82 6.87
CA GLY A 32 -8.42 7.59 7.43
C GLY A 32 -7.12 6.82 7.57
N VAL A 33 -7.06 5.59 7.06
CA VAL A 33 -5.83 4.80 7.05
C VAL A 33 -5.50 4.36 5.64
N VAL A 34 -4.28 3.86 5.46
CA VAL A 34 -3.80 3.34 4.18
C VAL A 34 -3.48 1.88 4.34
N ALA A 35 -3.94 1.06 3.42
CA ALA A 35 -3.66 -0.37 3.41
C ALA A 35 -2.83 -0.72 2.18
N LEU A 36 -1.79 -1.53 2.39
CA LEU A 36 -0.93 -2.03 1.32
C LEU A 36 -0.98 -3.55 1.31
N ARG A 37 -1.08 -4.13 0.13
CA ARG A 37 -1.08 -5.60 -0.01
C ARG A 37 -0.45 -6.00 -1.33
N ASP A 38 -0.07 -7.28 -1.43
CA ASP A 38 0.31 -7.89 -2.69
C ASP A 38 -0.93 -8.58 -3.27
N SER A 39 -1.34 -8.21 -4.47
CA SER A 39 -2.55 -8.79 -5.07
C SER A 39 -2.40 -10.27 -5.37
N LYS A 40 -1.17 -10.81 -5.42
CA LYS A 40 -0.95 -12.24 -5.59
C LYS A 40 -1.43 -13.05 -4.39
N ASP A 41 -1.58 -12.40 -3.22
CA ASP A 41 -1.97 -13.05 -1.98
C ASP A 41 -3.47 -12.96 -1.71
N VAL A 42 -4.24 -12.41 -2.62
CA VAL A 42 -5.69 -12.29 -2.45
C VAL A 42 -6.29 -13.68 -2.36
N GLY A 43 -7.09 -13.90 -1.31
CA GLY A 43 -7.69 -15.20 -1.03
C GLY A 43 -6.86 -16.10 -0.15
N ASP A 44 -5.63 -15.76 0.15
CA ASP A 44 -4.79 -16.51 1.08
C ASP A 44 -5.09 -16.03 2.51
N PRO A 45 -5.61 -16.90 3.40
CA PRO A 45 -5.93 -16.48 4.77
C PRO A 45 -4.69 -16.10 5.59
N GLU A 46 -3.51 -16.51 5.16
CA GLU A 46 -2.26 -16.18 5.83
C GLU A 46 -1.64 -14.89 5.31
N ALA A 47 -2.19 -14.30 4.26
CA ALA A 47 -1.65 -13.08 3.66
C ALA A 47 -1.76 -11.91 4.63
N GLN A 48 -0.76 -11.06 4.62
CA GLN A 48 -0.72 -9.89 5.48
C GLN A 48 -1.04 -8.63 4.69
N VAL A 49 -1.74 -7.71 5.36
CA VAL A 49 -2.00 -6.38 4.82
C VAL A 49 -1.34 -5.39 5.77
N LEU A 50 -0.49 -4.52 5.24
CA LEU A 50 0.15 -3.50 6.05
C LEU A 50 -0.82 -2.31 6.20
N ILE A 51 -1.07 -1.92 7.45
CA ILE A 51 -1.96 -0.79 7.75
C ILE A 51 -1.11 0.32 8.33
N LEU A 52 -1.22 1.51 7.77
CA LEU A 52 -0.49 2.68 8.25
C LEU A 52 -1.39 3.92 8.26
N SER A 53 -0.95 4.95 8.99
CA SER A 53 -1.69 6.21 9.03
C SER A 53 -1.52 6.96 7.72
N GLU A 54 -2.45 7.86 7.43
CA GLU A 54 -2.29 8.76 6.28
C GLU A 54 -1.04 9.62 6.41
N ALA A 55 -0.73 10.06 7.63
CA ALA A 55 0.46 10.88 7.86
C ALA A 55 1.74 10.12 7.51
N ASP A 56 1.84 8.86 7.92
CA ASP A 56 2.99 8.03 7.59
C ASP A 56 3.12 7.80 6.09
N TYR A 57 2.00 7.52 5.44
CA TYR A 57 2.01 7.30 4.00
C TYR A 57 2.41 8.58 3.26
N ARG A 58 1.88 9.72 3.69
CA ARG A 58 2.19 11.02 3.07
C ARG A 58 3.68 11.35 3.23
N ALA A 59 4.25 11.09 4.40
CA ALA A 59 5.67 11.31 4.64
C ALA A 59 6.53 10.42 3.75
N PHE A 60 6.16 9.14 3.65
CA PHE A 60 6.88 8.16 2.83
C PHE A 60 6.86 8.55 1.34
N THR A 61 5.66 8.77 0.81
CA THR A 61 5.53 9.10 -0.62
C THR A 61 6.10 10.47 -0.93
N GLY A 62 5.99 11.43 0.02
CA GLY A 62 6.59 12.75 -0.14
C GLY A 62 8.10 12.69 -0.22
N GLY A 63 8.73 11.86 0.60
CA GLY A 63 10.17 11.66 0.53
C GLY A 63 10.60 11.10 -0.82
N ILE A 64 9.87 10.12 -1.33
CA ILE A 64 10.15 9.56 -2.66
C ILE A 64 10.03 10.63 -3.74
N ARG A 65 8.94 11.40 -3.72
CA ARG A 65 8.71 12.45 -4.71
C ARG A 65 9.79 13.54 -4.67
N ASN A 66 10.36 13.78 -3.51
CA ASN A 66 11.44 14.76 -3.35
C ASN A 66 12.83 14.20 -3.65
N GLY A 67 12.91 12.93 -4.05
CA GLY A 67 14.19 12.31 -4.43
C GLY A 67 15.08 11.95 -3.25
N GLN A 68 14.50 11.69 -2.08
CA GLN A 68 15.28 11.28 -0.92
C GLN A 68 15.99 9.95 -1.21
N GLN A 69 17.32 9.97 -1.24
CA GLN A 69 18.10 8.81 -1.70
C GLN A 69 17.88 7.55 -0.86
N ASP A 70 17.67 7.71 0.45
CA ASP A 70 17.47 6.57 1.35
C ASP A 70 16.19 5.79 1.05
N LEU A 71 15.24 6.40 0.33
CA LEU A 71 13.96 5.79 -0.01
C LEU A 71 13.91 5.28 -1.45
N LEU A 72 14.99 5.44 -2.18
CA LEU A 72 15.08 5.00 -3.57
C LEU A 72 15.98 3.77 -3.66
N LEU A 73 15.69 2.90 -4.62
CA LEU A 73 16.55 1.74 -4.86
C LEU A 73 17.94 2.21 -5.25
N PRO A 74 19.00 1.53 -4.79
CA PRO A 74 20.38 1.89 -5.16
C PRO A 74 20.68 1.66 -6.62
#